data_7605333099b654dfd95237aedeb49a24
#
_entry.id   7605333099b654dfd95237aedeb49a24
#
_cell.length_a   1.000
_cell.length_b   1.000
_cell.length_c   1.000
_cell.angle_alpha   90.00
_cell.angle_beta   90.00
_cell.angle_gamma   90.00
#
_symmetry.space_group_name_H-M   'P 1'
#
loop_
_entity.id
_entity.type
_entity.pdbx_description
1 polymer ?
#
loop_
_entity_poly.entity_id
_entity_poly.type
_entity_poly.pdbx_seq_one_letter_code
_entity_poly.pdbx_strand_id
1 'polypeptide(L)'
;EKSTYARMVQKMSEDVNRNRLITDDVCEALKEGRTPIVLTGLTAHVETLAKALAPHCKHVVTLVGSEPAKEKLRRMEYLQNVNPSEPLVIVATGKYVGEGFDYPRLDTLFLALPVSWKGIVAQYAGRLHREYTGKKEVRIYDYIDIRMPMCDVMYRRRLKGYASVGYRIKQEKPVYVSAESLQGIIFNGHTYQKLFFNDLSQAKHSVVISATRLWLSKHSPILDMLKELSARGVEVFALVKNNT
;
A
#
# COMPACT_ATOMS: atom_id res chain seq x y z
N GLU A 1 -14.69 18.35 -12.23
CA GLU A 1 -14.12 16.98 -12.39
C GLU A 1 -13.17 16.67 -11.25
N LYS A 2 -13.33 15.50 -10.61
CA LYS A 2 -12.35 15.04 -9.61
C LYS A 2 -11.01 14.83 -10.29
N SER A 3 -9.91 15.30 -9.68
CA SER A 3 -8.56 15.11 -10.21
C SER A 3 -8.28 13.61 -10.44
N THR A 4 -7.38 13.29 -11.37
CA THR A 4 -6.95 11.90 -11.64
C THR A 4 -6.48 11.21 -10.35
N TYR A 5 -5.80 11.93 -9.48
CA TYR A 5 -5.38 11.45 -8.16
C TYR A 5 -6.57 11.06 -7.27
N ALA A 6 -7.60 11.89 -7.17
CA ALA A 6 -8.76 11.59 -6.34
C ALA A 6 -9.53 10.34 -6.81
N ARG A 7 -9.67 10.16 -8.14
CA ARG A 7 -10.27 8.94 -8.71
C ARG A 7 -9.44 7.70 -8.44
N MET A 8 -8.12 7.81 -8.54
CA MET A 8 -7.18 6.74 -8.24
C MET A 8 -7.31 6.31 -6.77
N VAL A 9 -7.21 7.26 -5.84
CA VAL A 9 -7.31 6.99 -4.38
C VAL A 9 -8.66 6.39 -4.02
N GLN A 10 -9.74 6.83 -4.66
CA GLN A 10 -11.07 6.24 -4.47
C GLN A 10 -11.10 4.77 -4.91
N LYS A 11 -10.62 4.45 -6.12
CA LYS A 11 -10.55 3.06 -6.60
C LYS A 11 -9.70 2.16 -5.70
N MET A 12 -8.57 2.68 -5.21
CA MET A 12 -7.72 1.93 -4.28
C MET A 12 -8.42 1.65 -2.94
N SER A 13 -9.25 2.58 -2.46
CA SER A 13 -10.03 2.38 -1.22
C SER A 13 -11.16 1.36 -1.37
N GLU A 14 -11.61 1.12 -2.60
CA GLU A 14 -12.65 0.16 -2.95
C GLU A 14 -12.09 -1.24 -3.31
N ASP A 15 -10.74 -1.37 -3.44
CA ASP A 15 -10.11 -2.64 -3.80
C ASP A 15 -10.18 -3.64 -2.64
N VAL A 16 -10.97 -4.70 -2.86
CA VAL A 16 -11.24 -5.75 -1.87
C VAL A 16 -9.97 -6.50 -1.46
N ASN A 17 -9.07 -6.80 -2.41
CA ASN A 17 -7.84 -7.53 -2.13
C ASN A 17 -6.86 -6.68 -1.30
N ARG A 18 -6.75 -5.40 -1.64
CA ARG A 18 -5.98 -4.43 -0.85
C ARG A 18 -6.52 -4.33 0.58
N ASN A 19 -7.81 -4.14 0.72
CA ASN A 19 -8.44 -3.99 2.03
C ASN A 19 -8.29 -5.26 2.87
N ARG A 20 -8.39 -6.44 2.26
CA ARG A 20 -8.13 -7.71 2.93
C ARG A 20 -6.68 -7.81 3.40
N LEU A 21 -5.71 -7.52 2.54
CA LEU A 21 -4.29 -7.52 2.91
C LEU A 21 -4.02 -6.60 4.11
N ILE A 22 -4.55 -5.37 4.08
CA ILE A 22 -4.40 -4.42 5.20
C ILE A 22 -5.03 -4.98 6.48
N THR A 23 -6.23 -5.55 6.38
CA THR A 23 -6.94 -6.12 7.54
C THR A 23 -6.18 -7.31 8.12
N ASP A 24 -5.67 -8.21 7.28
CA ASP A 24 -4.88 -9.38 7.70
C ASP A 24 -3.60 -8.95 8.44
N ASP A 25 -2.84 -7.99 7.91
CA ASP A 25 -1.65 -7.45 8.55
C ASP A 25 -1.94 -6.75 9.88
N VAL A 26 -3.06 -6.02 9.97
CA VAL A 26 -3.51 -5.40 11.23
C VAL A 26 -3.87 -6.47 12.25
N CYS A 27 -4.55 -7.54 11.84
CA CYS A 27 -4.88 -8.65 12.72
C CYS A 27 -3.63 -9.36 13.25
N GLU A 28 -2.61 -9.55 12.41
CA GLU A 28 -1.34 -10.11 12.87
C GLU A 28 -0.65 -9.19 13.90
N ALA A 29 -0.62 -7.88 13.65
CA ALA A 29 -0.08 -6.92 14.62
C ALA A 29 -0.84 -6.98 15.97
N LEU A 30 -2.17 -7.10 15.94
CA LEU A 30 -2.98 -7.25 17.15
C LEU A 30 -2.66 -8.54 17.91
N LYS A 31 -2.44 -9.68 17.22
CA LYS A 31 -2.01 -10.96 17.83
C LYS A 31 -0.63 -10.84 18.51
N GLU A 32 0.27 -10.01 17.96
CA GLU A 32 1.56 -9.68 18.58
C GLU A 32 1.43 -8.77 19.81
N GLY A 33 0.23 -8.37 20.20
CA GLY A 33 -0.04 -7.44 21.31
C GLY A 33 0.24 -5.98 20.99
N ARG A 34 0.35 -5.63 19.71
CA ARG A 34 0.61 -4.26 19.25
C ARG A 34 -0.65 -3.41 19.27
N THR A 35 -0.46 -2.10 19.26
CA THR A 35 -1.56 -1.13 19.19
C THR A 35 -1.49 -0.36 17.88
N PRO A 36 -2.16 -0.86 16.82
CA PRO A 36 -2.09 -0.27 15.50
C PRO A 36 -2.98 0.97 15.32
N ILE A 37 -2.50 1.89 14.48
CA ILE A 37 -3.32 2.93 13.85
C ILE A 37 -3.28 2.76 12.33
N VAL A 38 -4.44 2.73 11.70
CA VAL A 38 -4.61 2.65 10.25
C VAL A 38 -4.99 4.03 9.72
N LEU A 39 -4.18 4.60 8.86
CA LEU A 39 -4.41 5.90 8.28
C LEU A 39 -4.88 5.81 6.83
N THR A 40 -5.95 6.52 6.55
CA THR A 40 -6.50 6.67 5.20
C THR A 40 -6.84 8.13 4.90
N GLY A 41 -7.01 8.47 3.61
CA GLY A 41 -7.42 9.80 3.16
C GLY A 41 -8.94 10.00 3.03
N LEU A 42 -9.74 8.93 3.18
CA LEU A 42 -11.17 8.93 2.87
C LEU A 42 -12.01 8.43 4.04
N THR A 43 -13.04 9.19 4.42
CA THR A 43 -13.98 8.81 5.50
C THR A 43 -14.69 7.49 5.21
N ALA A 44 -15.17 7.28 3.99
CA ALA A 44 -15.81 6.02 3.59
C ALA A 44 -14.85 4.81 3.74
N HIS A 45 -13.55 5.01 3.49
CA HIS A 45 -12.55 3.96 3.69
C HIS A 45 -12.29 3.66 5.17
N VAL A 46 -12.37 4.68 6.05
CA VAL A 46 -12.35 4.45 7.52
C VAL A 46 -13.46 3.49 7.93
N GLU A 47 -14.68 3.71 7.45
CA GLU A 47 -15.83 2.86 7.75
C GLU A 47 -15.65 1.43 7.21
N THR A 48 -15.16 1.30 5.98
CA THR A 48 -14.89 0.00 5.35
C THR A 48 -13.91 -0.82 6.17
N LEU A 49 -12.76 -0.24 6.52
CA LEU A 49 -11.72 -0.92 7.29
C LEU A 49 -12.17 -1.19 8.73
N ALA A 50 -12.88 -0.26 9.36
CA ALA A 50 -13.41 -0.47 10.71
C ALA A 50 -14.41 -1.64 10.76
N LYS A 51 -15.31 -1.74 9.78
CA LYS A 51 -16.24 -2.88 9.65
C LYS A 51 -15.52 -4.21 9.46
N ALA A 52 -14.46 -4.22 8.64
CA ALA A 52 -13.64 -5.42 8.41
C ALA A 52 -12.88 -5.86 9.67
N LEU A 53 -12.42 -4.92 10.49
CA LEU A 53 -11.67 -5.19 11.72
C LEU A 53 -12.56 -5.52 12.93
N ALA A 54 -13.83 -5.11 12.94
CA ALA A 54 -14.74 -5.31 14.05
C ALA A 54 -14.90 -6.78 14.53
N PRO A 55 -14.91 -7.80 13.66
CA PRO A 55 -14.94 -9.19 14.09
C PRO A 55 -13.66 -9.68 14.78
N HIS A 56 -12.54 -8.97 14.60
CA HIS A 56 -11.20 -9.41 15.00
C HIS A 56 -10.64 -8.62 16.20
N CYS A 57 -11.24 -7.50 16.57
CA CYS A 57 -10.73 -6.65 17.64
C CYS A 57 -11.87 -6.10 18.50
N LYS A 58 -11.71 -6.22 19.83
CA LYS A 58 -12.72 -5.74 20.78
C LYS A 58 -12.95 -4.22 20.71
N HIS A 59 -11.87 -3.47 20.54
CA HIS A 59 -11.92 -2.02 20.50
C HIS A 59 -11.45 -1.50 19.13
N VAL A 60 -12.40 -1.23 18.24
CA VAL A 60 -12.16 -0.56 16.95
C VAL A 60 -12.66 0.88 17.07
N VAL A 61 -11.75 1.84 17.10
CA VAL A 61 -12.07 3.26 17.26
C VAL A 61 -11.83 4.01 15.96
N THR A 62 -12.86 4.67 15.47
CA THR A 62 -12.74 5.50 14.24
C THR A 62 -12.53 6.97 14.62
N LEU A 63 -11.62 7.66 13.92
CA LEU A 63 -11.31 9.08 14.13
C LEU A 63 -11.35 9.83 12.80
N VAL A 64 -12.37 10.65 12.62
CA VAL A 64 -12.60 11.37 11.36
C VAL A 64 -12.58 12.89 11.60
N GLY A 65 -11.80 13.61 10.77
CA GLY A 65 -11.57 15.06 10.94
C GLY A 65 -12.85 15.92 10.85
N SER A 66 -13.88 15.43 10.17
CA SER A 66 -15.17 16.12 10.02
C SER A 66 -16.13 15.97 11.21
N GLU A 67 -15.77 15.20 12.22
CA GLU A 67 -16.63 14.98 13.39
C GLU A 67 -16.73 16.22 14.29
N PRO A 68 -17.90 16.43 14.95
CA PRO A 68 -18.05 17.49 15.94
C PRO A 68 -17.09 17.35 17.13
N ALA A 69 -16.67 18.46 17.71
CA ALA A 69 -15.72 18.47 18.84
C ALA A 69 -16.17 17.60 20.02
N LYS A 70 -17.48 17.56 20.30
CA LYS A 70 -18.07 16.72 21.36
C LYS A 70 -17.84 15.22 21.12
N GLU A 71 -17.97 14.76 19.88
CA GLU A 71 -17.72 13.36 19.54
C GLU A 71 -16.23 13.03 19.59
N LYS A 72 -15.37 13.95 19.16
CA LYS A 72 -13.92 13.83 19.30
C LYS A 72 -13.52 13.63 20.76
N LEU A 73 -14.09 14.44 21.67
CA LEU A 73 -13.81 14.35 23.10
C LEU A 73 -14.25 12.99 23.67
N ARG A 74 -15.46 12.55 23.35
CA ARG A 74 -15.98 11.24 23.81
C ARG A 74 -15.07 10.09 23.36
N ARG A 75 -14.56 10.13 22.11
CA ARG A 75 -13.66 9.09 21.61
C ARG A 75 -12.32 9.11 22.32
N MET A 76 -11.82 10.31 22.66
CA MET A 76 -10.59 10.45 23.44
C MET A 76 -10.77 9.92 24.86
N GLU A 77 -11.88 10.24 25.53
CA GLU A 77 -12.23 9.69 26.85
C GLU A 77 -12.36 8.17 26.80
N TYR A 78 -13.01 7.64 25.76
CA TYR A 78 -13.10 6.20 25.55
C TYR A 78 -11.71 5.55 25.43
N LEU A 79 -10.83 6.11 24.58
CA LEU A 79 -9.47 5.60 24.37
C LEU A 79 -8.65 5.58 25.68
N GLN A 80 -8.81 6.61 26.53
CA GLN A 80 -8.12 6.69 27.82
C GLN A 80 -8.58 5.62 28.81
N ASN A 81 -9.84 5.17 28.69
CA ASN A 81 -10.44 4.17 29.56
C ASN A 81 -10.30 2.72 29.06
N VAL A 82 -9.78 2.49 27.86
CA VAL A 82 -9.50 1.13 27.35
C VAL A 82 -8.39 0.50 28.17
N ASN A 83 -8.64 -0.69 28.71
CA ASN A 83 -7.64 -1.43 29.47
C ASN A 83 -6.38 -1.68 28.62
N PRO A 84 -5.19 -1.39 29.12
CA PRO A 84 -3.94 -1.61 28.39
C PRO A 84 -3.71 -3.04 27.88
N SER A 85 -4.28 -4.05 28.55
CA SER A 85 -4.18 -5.45 28.13
C SER A 85 -5.16 -5.85 27.03
N GLU A 86 -6.15 -5.01 26.70
CA GLU A 86 -7.16 -5.32 25.69
C GLU A 86 -6.70 -4.89 24.29
N PRO A 87 -7.00 -5.70 23.26
CA PRO A 87 -6.65 -5.35 21.88
C PRO A 87 -7.43 -4.11 21.43
N LEU A 88 -6.71 -3.16 20.84
CA LEU A 88 -7.24 -1.90 20.35
C LEU A 88 -6.65 -1.58 18.99
N VAL A 89 -7.48 -1.16 18.06
CA VAL A 89 -7.07 -0.58 16.78
C VAL A 89 -7.77 0.76 16.55
N ILE A 90 -7.03 1.73 16.03
CA ILE A 90 -7.56 3.03 15.62
C ILE A 90 -7.57 3.08 14.10
N VAL A 91 -8.70 3.46 13.49
CA VAL A 91 -8.81 3.73 12.06
C VAL A 91 -9.13 5.21 11.88
N ALA A 92 -8.25 5.96 11.22
CA ALA A 92 -8.34 7.41 11.23
C ALA A 92 -8.11 8.06 9.85
N THR A 93 -8.69 9.25 9.68
CA THR A 93 -8.28 10.13 8.59
C THR A 93 -7.04 10.92 8.99
N GLY A 94 -6.14 11.13 8.00
CA GLY A 94 -4.91 11.87 8.24
C GLY A 94 -5.11 13.28 8.80
N LYS A 95 -6.21 13.94 8.46
CA LYS A 95 -6.57 15.25 8.99
C LYS A 95 -6.79 15.24 10.50
N TYR A 96 -7.52 14.26 11.03
CA TYR A 96 -7.78 14.16 12.46
C TYR A 96 -6.50 14.01 13.28
N VAL A 97 -5.65 13.09 12.87
CA VAL A 97 -4.40 12.79 13.59
C VAL A 97 -3.40 13.96 13.50
N GLY A 98 -3.48 14.80 12.44
CA GLY A 98 -2.71 16.04 12.31
C GLY A 98 -3.06 17.11 13.36
N GLU A 99 -4.28 17.15 13.87
CA GLU A 99 -4.84 18.21 14.73
C GLU A 99 -4.66 17.97 16.25
N GLY A 100 -3.48 17.54 16.69
CA GLY A 100 -3.20 17.43 18.15
C GLY A 100 -3.53 16.08 18.78
N PHE A 101 -3.92 15.06 18.00
CA PHE A 101 -4.14 13.72 18.52
C PHE A 101 -2.84 13.13 19.08
N ASP A 102 -2.82 12.75 20.35
CA ASP A 102 -1.70 12.10 21.02
C ASP A 102 -2.22 10.91 21.84
N TYR A 103 -1.71 9.71 21.49
CA TYR A 103 -2.01 8.48 22.18
C TYR A 103 -0.75 7.62 22.29
N PRO A 104 0.01 7.74 23.38
CA PRO A 104 1.34 7.16 23.52
C PRO A 104 1.43 5.65 23.38
N ARG A 105 0.32 4.92 23.61
CA ARG A 105 0.25 3.46 23.45
C ARG A 105 0.47 3.01 22.00
N LEU A 106 0.22 3.86 20.99
CA LEU A 106 0.39 3.49 19.58
C LEU A 106 1.85 3.13 19.26
N ASP A 107 2.03 2.00 18.62
CA ASP A 107 3.34 1.47 18.24
C ASP A 107 3.45 1.01 16.78
N THR A 108 2.33 0.93 16.06
CA THR A 108 2.30 0.46 14.68
C THR A 108 1.41 1.35 13.81
N LEU A 109 1.94 1.82 12.69
CA LEU A 109 1.23 2.64 11.71
C LEU A 109 1.03 1.86 10.41
N PHE A 110 -0.20 1.84 9.92
CA PHE A 110 -0.57 1.32 8.61
C PHE A 110 -0.98 2.46 7.69
N LEU A 111 -0.26 2.66 6.60
CA LEU A 111 -0.60 3.66 5.58
C LEU A 111 -1.48 3.01 4.50
N ALA A 112 -2.78 2.96 4.74
CA ALA A 112 -3.74 2.25 3.89
C ALA A 112 -3.86 2.80 2.46
N LEU A 113 -3.59 4.08 2.25
CA LEU A 113 -3.58 4.76 0.96
C LEU A 113 -2.29 5.55 0.75
N PRO A 114 -1.88 5.79 -0.50
CA PRO A 114 -0.69 6.59 -0.79
C PRO A 114 -0.77 7.99 -0.17
N VAL A 115 0.21 8.34 0.62
CA VAL A 115 0.37 9.68 1.21
C VAL A 115 1.74 10.25 0.86
N SER A 116 1.84 11.57 0.75
CA SER A 116 3.14 12.22 0.60
C SER A 116 3.87 12.31 1.94
N TRP A 117 5.21 12.23 1.92
CA TRP A 117 6.02 12.37 3.14
C TRP A 117 5.87 13.73 3.83
N LYS A 118 5.64 14.79 3.06
CA LYS A 118 5.62 16.17 3.61
C LYS A 118 4.51 16.36 4.65
N GLY A 119 4.92 16.50 5.89
CA GLY A 119 4.10 16.91 7.04
C GLY A 119 3.41 15.75 7.76
N ILE A 120 2.61 14.96 7.11
CA ILE A 120 1.72 13.97 7.74
C ILE A 120 2.50 12.77 8.30
N VAL A 121 3.29 12.10 7.46
CA VAL A 121 3.99 10.86 7.88
C VAL A 121 5.07 11.16 8.93
N ALA A 122 5.78 12.28 8.79
CA ALA A 122 6.77 12.69 9.78
C ALA A 122 6.14 12.99 11.16
N GLN A 123 4.95 13.63 11.16
CA GLN A 123 4.21 13.87 12.40
C GLN A 123 3.74 12.57 13.06
N TYR A 124 3.27 11.61 12.26
CA TYR A 124 2.82 10.31 12.79
C TYR A 124 3.97 9.46 13.29
N ALA A 125 5.07 9.41 12.54
CA ALA A 125 6.28 8.76 13.00
C ALA A 125 6.75 9.33 14.35
N GLY A 126 6.78 10.65 14.49
CA GLY A 126 7.13 11.30 15.76
C GLY A 126 6.19 10.94 16.92
N ARG A 127 4.90 10.76 16.66
CA ARG A 127 3.92 10.36 17.69
C ARG A 127 4.04 8.90 18.08
N LEU A 128 4.38 8.01 17.14
CA LEU A 128 4.67 6.62 17.46
C LEU A 128 5.88 6.47 18.39
N HIS A 129 6.84 7.39 18.36
CA HIS A 129 8.02 7.38 19.22
C HIS A 129 7.77 7.91 20.65
N ARG A 130 6.52 8.29 21.00
CA ARG A 130 6.19 8.60 22.39
C ARG A 130 6.47 7.41 23.28
N GLU A 131 7.10 7.68 24.41
CA GLU A 131 7.39 6.66 25.42
C GLU A 131 6.10 6.09 25.99
N TYR A 132 6.05 4.77 26.09
CA TYR A 132 4.97 4.03 26.75
C TYR A 132 5.52 2.73 27.31
N THR A 133 5.09 2.39 28.52
CA THR A 133 5.55 1.18 29.22
C THR A 133 5.30 -0.08 28.38
N GLY A 134 6.35 -0.87 28.16
CA GLY A 134 6.27 -2.10 27.36
C GLY A 134 6.46 -1.91 25.84
N LYS A 135 6.52 -0.69 25.33
CA LYS A 135 6.81 -0.44 23.91
C LYS A 135 8.30 -0.72 23.63
N LYS A 136 8.58 -1.71 22.78
CA LYS A 136 9.95 -2.12 22.43
C LYS A 136 10.44 -1.54 21.10
N GLU A 137 9.52 -1.39 20.15
CA GLU A 137 9.80 -0.88 18.81
C GLU A 137 8.55 -0.25 18.20
N VAL A 138 8.74 0.56 17.18
CA VAL A 138 7.66 1.10 16.34
C VAL A 138 7.78 0.54 14.94
N ARG A 139 6.63 0.26 14.30
CA ARG A 139 6.56 -0.27 12.93
C ARG A 139 5.70 0.61 12.04
N ILE A 140 6.08 0.70 10.77
CA ILE A 140 5.28 1.34 9.73
C ILE A 140 5.09 0.34 8.60
N TYR A 141 3.84 0.04 8.29
CA TYR A 141 3.43 -0.72 7.11
C TYR A 141 3.05 0.26 6.02
N ASP A 142 3.77 0.20 4.91
CA ASP A 142 3.60 1.12 3.78
C ASP A 142 3.29 0.32 2.51
N TYR A 143 2.02 0.33 2.11
CA TYR A 143 1.53 -0.42 0.96
C TYR A 143 1.83 0.32 -0.34
N ILE A 144 2.60 -0.33 -1.20
CA ILE A 144 3.12 0.27 -2.43
C ILE A 144 2.33 -0.24 -3.63
N ASP A 145 1.74 0.67 -4.38
CA ASP A 145 1.11 0.36 -5.67
C ASP A 145 2.10 0.59 -6.80
N ILE A 146 2.97 -0.38 -7.02
CA ILE A 146 4.04 -0.33 -8.04
C ILE A 146 3.52 -0.16 -9.47
N ARG A 147 2.25 -0.46 -9.71
CA ARG A 147 1.57 -0.29 -11.01
C ARG A 147 1.29 1.17 -11.36
N MET A 148 1.43 2.07 -10.41
CA MET A 148 1.12 3.50 -10.58
C MET A 148 2.39 4.34 -10.43
N PRO A 149 2.91 4.96 -11.49
CA PRO A 149 4.15 5.75 -11.43
C PRO A 149 4.11 6.85 -10.36
N MET A 150 2.95 7.47 -10.14
CA MET A 150 2.78 8.48 -9.10
C MET A 150 2.99 7.90 -7.70
N CYS A 151 2.47 6.69 -7.43
CA CYS A 151 2.62 6.02 -6.14
C CYS A 151 4.08 5.63 -5.89
N ASP A 152 4.81 5.17 -6.92
CA ASP A 152 6.24 4.88 -6.84
C ASP A 152 7.06 6.14 -6.48
N VAL A 153 6.80 7.28 -7.14
CA VAL A 153 7.45 8.55 -6.80
C VAL A 153 7.16 8.97 -5.35
N MET A 154 5.91 8.83 -4.89
CA MET A 154 5.53 9.14 -3.51
C MET A 154 6.24 8.20 -2.53
N TYR A 155 6.31 6.91 -2.83
CA TYR A 155 7.02 5.92 -2.03
C TYR A 155 8.51 6.23 -1.90
N ARG A 156 9.21 6.49 -3.01
CA ARG A 156 10.64 6.85 -2.98
C ARG A 156 10.93 8.07 -2.12
N ARG A 157 10.00 9.03 -2.07
CA ARG A 157 10.10 10.19 -1.16
C ARG A 157 9.92 9.77 0.30
N ARG A 158 9.00 8.84 0.59
CA ARG A 158 8.81 8.30 1.95
C ARG A 158 10.02 7.49 2.41
N LEU A 159 10.64 6.68 1.53
CA LEU A 159 11.87 5.95 1.86
C LEU A 159 12.98 6.87 2.36
N LYS A 160 13.22 7.99 1.69
CA LYS A 160 14.21 9.00 2.14
C LYS A 160 13.85 9.56 3.52
N GLY A 161 12.58 9.78 3.77
CA GLY A 161 12.10 10.25 5.05
C GLY A 161 12.25 9.19 6.15
N TYR A 162 11.90 7.94 5.91
CA TYR A 162 12.11 6.86 6.88
C TYR A 162 13.58 6.71 7.26
N ALA A 163 14.47 6.72 6.27
CA ALA A 163 15.90 6.67 6.51
C ALA A 163 16.41 7.86 7.35
N SER A 164 15.90 9.08 7.12
CA SER A 164 16.33 10.29 7.85
C SER A 164 15.94 10.29 9.32
N VAL A 165 14.93 9.51 9.72
CA VAL A 165 14.51 9.35 11.13
C VAL A 165 14.93 8.00 11.72
N GLY A 166 15.82 7.26 11.02
CA GLY A 166 16.47 6.06 11.55
C GLY A 166 15.67 4.75 11.42
N TYR A 167 14.59 4.71 10.62
CA TYR A 167 13.88 3.46 10.38
C TYR A 167 14.73 2.50 9.54
N ARG A 168 14.71 1.23 9.92
CA ARG A 168 15.23 0.14 9.10
C ARG A 168 14.14 -0.38 8.18
N ILE A 169 14.43 -0.39 6.88
CA ILE A 169 13.47 -0.84 5.87
C ILE A 169 13.62 -2.36 5.73
N LYS A 170 12.56 -3.09 6.10
CA LYS A 170 12.40 -4.50 5.76
C LYS A 170 11.52 -4.55 4.52
N GLN A 171 12.08 -4.91 3.38
CA GLN A 171 11.28 -5.27 2.22
C GLN A 171 10.86 -6.73 2.38
N GLU A 172 9.57 -6.97 2.52
CA GLU A 172 9.05 -8.30 2.27
C GLU A 172 9.26 -8.63 0.79
N LYS A 173 9.69 -9.86 0.51
CA LYS A 173 9.76 -10.33 -0.87
C LYS A 173 8.37 -10.14 -1.48
N PRO A 174 8.25 -9.59 -2.71
CA PRO A 174 6.95 -9.48 -3.33
C PRO A 174 6.29 -10.85 -3.30
N VAL A 175 5.10 -10.94 -2.75
CA VAL A 175 4.29 -12.16 -2.83
C VAL A 175 3.96 -12.31 -4.31
N TYR A 176 4.57 -13.29 -4.95
CA TYR A 176 4.23 -13.65 -6.32
C TYR A 176 2.84 -14.25 -6.31
N VAL A 177 1.88 -13.43 -6.68
CA VAL A 177 0.51 -13.88 -6.92
C VAL A 177 0.55 -14.69 -8.22
N SER A 178 -0.09 -15.86 -8.25
CA SER A 178 -0.11 -16.75 -9.43
C SER A 178 -0.52 -16.00 -10.70
N ALA A 179 -0.11 -16.51 -11.87
CA ALA A 179 -0.39 -15.89 -13.17
C ALA A 179 -1.88 -15.57 -13.42
N GLU A 180 -2.80 -16.29 -12.78
CA GLU A 180 -4.26 -16.10 -12.86
C GLU A 180 -4.73 -14.79 -12.17
N SER A 181 -3.99 -14.28 -11.19
CA SER A 181 -4.27 -12.99 -10.52
C SER A 181 -3.47 -11.83 -11.10
N LEU A 182 -2.63 -12.07 -12.11
CA LEU A 182 -1.74 -11.07 -12.75
C LEU A 182 -2.38 -10.31 -13.91
N GLN A 183 -3.68 -10.49 -14.19
CA GLN A 183 -4.35 -9.70 -15.22
C GLN A 183 -4.21 -8.19 -14.93
N GLY A 184 -3.25 -7.56 -15.60
CA GLY A 184 -3.01 -6.11 -15.56
C GLY A 184 -1.89 -5.60 -14.66
N ILE A 185 -0.86 -6.39 -14.32
CA ILE A 185 0.32 -5.92 -13.57
C ILE A 185 1.27 -5.10 -14.47
N ILE A 186 1.59 -3.87 -14.02
CA ILE A 186 2.61 -2.99 -14.64
C ILE A 186 3.85 -2.98 -13.74
N PHE A 187 5.02 -3.26 -14.32
CA PHE A 187 6.31 -3.32 -13.62
C PHE A 187 7.14 -2.04 -13.79
N ASN A 188 8.07 -1.78 -12.86
CA ASN A 188 9.06 -0.72 -13.03
C ASN A 188 10.24 -1.20 -13.91
N GLY A 189 11.05 -0.26 -14.46
CA GLY A 189 12.09 -0.56 -15.45
C GLY A 189 13.18 -1.55 -15.01
N HIS A 190 13.39 -1.80 -13.70
CA HIS A 190 14.41 -2.75 -13.21
C HIS A 190 13.88 -4.16 -12.95
N THR A 191 12.63 -4.26 -12.50
CA THR A 191 11.97 -5.56 -12.24
C THR A 191 11.29 -6.09 -13.50
N TYR A 192 10.87 -5.19 -14.40
CA TYR A 192 10.20 -5.52 -15.66
C TYR A 192 11.02 -6.50 -16.51
N GLN A 193 12.31 -6.23 -16.73
CA GLN A 193 13.11 -7.08 -17.61
C GLN A 193 13.17 -8.53 -17.15
N LYS A 194 13.47 -8.79 -15.89
CA LYS A 194 13.59 -10.16 -15.37
C LYS A 194 12.28 -10.94 -15.43
N LEU A 195 11.18 -10.30 -15.05
CA LEU A 195 9.86 -10.92 -15.04
C LEU A 195 9.33 -11.09 -16.47
N PHE A 196 9.49 -10.08 -17.32
CA PHE A 196 9.10 -10.14 -18.72
C PHE A 196 9.83 -11.27 -19.47
N PHE A 197 11.14 -11.42 -19.29
CA PHE A 197 11.90 -12.51 -19.90
C PHE A 197 11.52 -13.87 -19.33
N ASN A 198 11.24 -13.96 -18.02
CA ASN A 198 10.79 -15.19 -17.42
C ASN A 198 9.41 -15.62 -17.97
N ASP A 199 8.46 -14.70 -18.04
CA ASP A 199 7.12 -14.96 -18.57
C ASP A 199 7.16 -15.32 -20.06
N LEU A 200 7.96 -14.61 -20.85
CA LEU A 200 8.17 -14.96 -22.25
C LEU A 200 8.74 -16.36 -22.42
N SER A 201 9.76 -16.74 -21.62
CA SER A 201 10.41 -18.04 -21.70
C SER A 201 9.45 -19.21 -21.43
N GLN A 202 8.39 -18.97 -20.64
CA GLN A 202 7.37 -19.95 -20.27
C GLN A 202 6.17 -20.00 -21.20
N ALA A 203 6.10 -19.12 -22.20
CA ALA A 203 5.00 -19.09 -23.16
C ALA A 203 4.90 -20.40 -23.95
N LYS A 204 3.70 -20.98 -24.02
CA LYS A 204 3.44 -22.28 -24.66
C LYS A 204 2.60 -22.19 -25.94
N HIS A 205 1.76 -21.17 -26.06
CA HIS A 205 0.78 -21.06 -27.16
C HIS A 205 0.97 -19.78 -27.98
N SER A 206 0.85 -18.63 -27.36
CA SER A 206 0.99 -17.35 -28.06
C SER A 206 1.55 -16.26 -27.16
N VAL A 207 2.19 -15.27 -27.79
CA VAL A 207 2.66 -14.01 -27.15
C VAL A 207 2.10 -12.85 -27.93
N VAL A 208 1.42 -11.92 -27.25
CA VAL A 208 0.91 -10.68 -27.84
C VAL A 208 1.65 -9.49 -27.21
N ILE A 209 2.39 -8.75 -28.02
CA ILE A 209 3.09 -7.54 -27.62
C ILE A 209 2.31 -6.34 -28.14
N SER A 210 1.82 -5.49 -27.23
CA SER A 210 1.19 -4.21 -27.59
C SER A 210 2.08 -3.06 -27.18
N ALA A 211 2.46 -2.22 -28.14
CA ALA A 211 3.30 -1.06 -27.90
C ALA A 211 2.91 0.13 -28.78
N THR A 212 3.03 1.35 -28.26
CA THR A 212 2.86 2.57 -29.05
C THR A 212 4.03 2.78 -30.03
N ARG A 213 5.22 2.32 -29.68
CA ARG A 213 6.43 2.28 -30.52
C ARG A 213 7.24 1.04 -30.16
N LEU A 214 7.60 0.25 -31.12
CA LEU A 214 8.47 -0.91 -30.93
C LEU A 214 9.83 -0.63 -31.59
N TRP A 215 10.84 -0.38 -30.75
CA TRP A 215 12.24 -0.25 -31.21
C TRP A 215 12.98 -1.55 -30.86
N LEU A 216 13.15 -2.40 -31.86
CA LEU A 216 13.94 -3.62 -31.74
C LEU A 216 15.23 -3.43 -32.51
N SER A 217 16.35 -3.33 -31.81
CA SER A 217 17.69 -3.43 -32.47
C SER A 217 17.94 -4.88 -32.88
N LYS A 218 18.80 -5.07 -33.90
CA LYS A 218 19.21 -6.43 -34.37
C LYS A 218 19.82 -7.31 -33.26
N HIS A 219 20.31 -6.68 -32.19
CA HIS A 219 20.92 -7.35 -31.01
C HIS A 219 20.07 -7.19 -29.75
N SER A 220 18.76 -7.02 -29.89
CA SER A 220 17.86 -6.93 -28.76
C SER A 220 17.64 -8.32 -28.15
N PRO A 221 17.91 -8.53 -26.84
CA PRO A 221 17.63 -9.80 -26.17
C PRO A 221 16.15 -10.25 -26.29
N ILE A 222 15.24 -9.28 -26.41
CA ILE A 222 13.82 -9.56 -26.67
C ILE A 222 13.63 -10.20 -28.03
N LEU A 223 14.29 -9.69 -29.07
CA LEU A 223 14.17 -10.21 -30.42
C LEU A 223 14.68 -11.65 -30.53
N ASP A 224 15.78 -11.95 -29.84
CA ASP A 224 16.35 -13.29 -29.84
C ASP A 224 15.42 -14.28 -29.12
N MET A 225 14.83 -13.89 -27.99
CA MET A 225 13.84 -14.68 -27.30
C MET A 225 12.55 -14.90 -28.11
N LEU A 226 12.05 -13.88 -28.81
CA LEU A 226 10.87 -14.02 -29.68
C LEU A 226 11.14 -14.99 -30.86
N LYS A 227 12.35 -14.98 -31.41
CA LYS A 227 12.78 -15.96 -32.44
C LYS A 227 12.82 -17.38 -31.86
N GLU A 228 13.35 -17.54 -30.66
CA GLU A 228 13.39 -18.84 -29.98
C GLU A 228 11.98 -19.38 -29.70
N LEU A 229 11.08 -18.52 -29.22
CA LEU A 229 9.68 -18.88 -29.00
C LEU A 229 8.99 -19.30 -30.31
N SER A 230 9.19 -18.52 -31.38
CA SER A 230 8.64 -18.87 -32.70
C SER A 230 9.20 -20.20 -33.22
N ALA A 231 10.48 -20.48 -33.01
CA ALA A 231 11.11 -21.76 -33.35
C ALA A 231 10.53 -22.94 -32.54
N ARG A 232 10.00 -22.67 -31.34
CA ARG A 232 9.28 -23.65 -30.48
C ARG A 232 7.81 -23.80 -30.85
N GLY A 233 7.31 -23.10 -31.89
CA GLY A 233 5.92 -23.16 -32.33
C GLY A 233 4.97 -22.21 -31.57
N VAL A 234 5.51 -21.26 -30.79
CA VAL A 234 4.71 -20.23 -30.13
C VAL A 234 4.35 -19.13 -31.12
N GLU A 235 3.06 -18.78 -31.26
CA GLU A 235 2.64 -17.69 -32.11
C GLU A 235 3.00 -16.34 -31.49
N VAL A 236 3.66 -15.45 -32.26
CA VAL A 236 4.08 -14.13 -31.79
C VAL A 236 3.36 -13.03 -32.58
N PHE A 237 2.58 -12.22 -31.88
CA PHE A 237 1.85 -11.10 -32.43
C PHE A 237 2.40 -9.78 -31.89
N ALA A 238 2.66 -8.81 -32.77
CA ALA A 238 3.02 -7.46 -32.38
C ALA A 238 1.96 -6.46 -32.84
N LEU A 239 1.29 -5.80 -31.90
CA LEU A 239 0.33 -4.74 -32.16
C LEU A 239 1.02 -3.39 -31.95
N VAL A 240 1.34 -2.69 -33.05
CA VAL A 240 1.99 -1.38 -33.01
C VAL A 240 1.02 -0.33 -33.52
N LYS A 241 0.87 0.78 -32.77
CA LYS A 241 0.03 1.89 -33.20
C LYS A 241 0.66 2.56 -34.43
N ASN A 242 0.01 2.47 -35.58
CA ASN A 242 0.40 3.27 -36.75
C ASN A 242 0.13 4.76 -36.44
N ASN A 243 1.18 5.57 -36.38
CA ASN A 243 1.05 7.02 -36.49
C ASN A 243 1.00 7.34 -37.99
N THR A 244 -0.22 7.40 -38.55
CA THR A 244 -0.47 8.17 -39.79
C THR A 244 -0.57 9.64 -39.42
#